data_68a42b4ec8e9896ec32ee3d770145c80
#
_entry.id   68a42b4ec8e9896ec32ee3d770145c80
#
_cell.length_a   1.000
_cell.length_b   1.000
_cell.length_c   1.000
_cell.angle_alpha   90.00
_cell.angle_beta   90.00
_cell.angle_gamma   90.00
#
_symmetry.space_group_name_H-M   'P 1'
#
loop_
_entity.id
_entity.type
_entity.pdbx_description
1 polymer ?
#
loop_
_entity_poly.entity_id
_entity_poly.type
_entity_poly.pdbx_seq_one_letter_code
_entity_poly.pdbx_strand_id
1 'polypeptide(L)'
;MTHSLVRLRGSAAGILVALLLNCVAFAAEVQLPPLNDPPTGLHLSGKLVWADLATPDPDAARRFYGELFGWTFTSVGSGKQAYALAHIDGAAIAGIVRRTDRAKERSRSRWIPFLSARDVPATERAVTRAGGKSLIASRNIAARGTLAVLADSEGAVFGALDSTSGDPGDYLPEVGEWIWAQLLSRNADKAAAFYAGLAGYVPVEAESAAASRSLLLTRDGYARASILQIPPGHDELPPDWLLYVRVADVSKASASAERLGGRVLLAAQPALYEGRVAVIADPGGAPVGLLQWDAIEEDK
;
A
#
# COMPACT_ATOMS: atom_id res chain seq x y z
N MET A 1 47.48 -27.77 -0.86
CA MET A 1 46.54 -27.43 0.21
C MET A 1 45.52 -26.45 -0.36
N THR A 2 44.41 -27.00 -0.80
CA THR A 2 43.33 -26.27 -1.50
C THR A 2 42.22 -26.00 -0.50
N HIS A 3 41.99 -24.74 -0.15
CA HIS A 3 40.86 -24.31 0.67
C HIS A 3 39.63 -24.06 -0.21
N SER A 4 38.67 -24.94 -0.09
CA SER A 4 37.35 -24.86 -0.72
C SER A 4 36.50 -23.82 0.03
N LEU A 5 36.15 -22.70 -0.64
CA LEU A 5 35.22 -21.71 -0.15
C LEU A 5 33.78 -22.18 -0.47
N VAL A 6 33.09 -22.67 0.53
CA VAL A 6 31.64 -22.95 0.49
C VAL A 6 30.90 -21.60 0.49
N ARG A 7 30.34 -21.23 -0.65
CA ARG A 7 29.40 -20.08 -0.77
C ARG A 7 28.02 -20.51 -0.26
N LEU A 8 27.67 -20.10 0.95
CA LEU A 8 26.30 -20.13 1.44
C LEU A 8 25.47 -19.07 0.72
N ARG A 9 24.74 -19.48 -0.31
CA ARG A 9 23.66 -18.70 -0.90
C ARG A 9 22.42 -18.91 -0.03
N GLY A 10 22.27 -18.13 1.04
CA GLY A 10 21.04 -18.05 1.81
C GLY A 10 20.01 -17.23 1.06
N SER A 11 18.92 -17.88 0.63
CA SER A 11 17.80 -17.22 -0.05
C SER A 11 17.10 -16.24 0.87
N ALA A 12 17.24 -14.94 0.61
CA ALA A 12 16.50 -13.86 1.28
C ALA A 12 14.96 -13.99 1.15
N ALA A 13 14.51 -14.78 0.16
CA ALA A 13 13.08 -15.03 -0.10
C ALA A 13 12.37 -15.87 0.97
N GLY A 14 13.09 -16.79 1.64
CA GLY A 14 12.49 -17.66 2.68
C GLY A 14 12.15 -16.93 3.97
N ILE A 15 12.83 -15.83 4.28
CA ILE A 15 12.64 -15.06 5.51
C ILE A 15 11.41 -14.16 5.41
N LEU A 16 11.09 -13.66 4.21
CA LEU A 16 9.93 -12.77 4.00
C LEU A 16 8.58 -13.52 4.17
N VAL A 17 8.52 -14.78 3.74
CA VAL A 17 7.31 -15.63 3.83
C VAL A 17 6.94 -15.95 5.28
N ALA A 18 7.93 -16.22 6.14
CA ALA A 18 7.69 -16.53 7.55
C ALA A 18 7.19 -15.31 8.36
N LEU A 19 7.47 -14.10 7.89
CA LEU A 19 7.14 -12.86 8.56
C LEU A 19 5.68 -12.42 8.36
N LEU A 20 5.11 -12.72 7.18
CA LEU A 20 3.71 -12.40 6.87
C LEU A 20 2.73 -13.45 7.42
N LEU A 21 3.15 -14.69 7.59
CA LEU A 21 2.31 -15.77 8.11
C LEU A 21 1.76 -15.49 9.53
N ASN A 22 2.50 -14.77 10.37
CA ASN A 22 2.02 -14.42 11.72
C ASN A 22 1.04 -13.25 11.73
N CYS A 23 1.10 -12.34 10.77
CA CYS A 23 0.12 -11.24 10.67
C CYS A 23 -1.28 -11.72 10.30
N VAL A 24 -1.40 -12.88 9.72
CA VAL A 24 -2.64 -13.36 9.09
C VAL A 24 -3.27 -14.56 9.77
N ALA A 25 -2.54 -15.37 10.52
CA ALA A 25 -3.18 -16.29 11.48
C ALA A 25 -4.14 -15.51 12.39
N PHE A 26 -3.89 -14.24 12.52
CA PHE A 26 -4.63 -13.27 13.31
C PHE A 26 -5.98 -12.85 12.73
N ALA A 27 -6.07 -12.60 11.43
CA ALA A 27 -7.33 -12.15 10.83
C ALA A 27 -8.41 -13.26 10.79
N ALA A 28 -8.08 -14.52 11.07
CA ALA A 28 -9.07 -15.60 11.20
C ALA A 28 -9.89 -15.49 12.49
N GLU A 29 -9.36 -14.86 13.54
CA GLU A 29 -10.05 -14.64 14.82
C GLU A 29 -10.66 -13.24 14.95
N VAL A 30 -10.22 -12.28 14.11
CA VAL A 30 -10.71 -10.90 14.14
C VAL A 30 -11.86 -10.75 13.15
N GLN A 31 -13.04 -10.46 13.65
CA GLN A 31 -14.19 -10.10 12.81
C GLN A 31 -14.04 -8.66 12.35
N LEU A 32 -13.46 -8.46 11.17
CA LEU A 32 -13.40 -7.13 10.56
C LEU A 32 -14.80 -6.68 10.14
N PRO A 33 -15.15 -5.40 10.34
CA PRO A 33 -16.42 -4.86 9.83
C PRO A 33 -16.44 -4.88 8.30
N PRO A 34 -17.62 -4.69 7.67
CA PRO A 34 -17.70 -4.49 6.23
C PRO A 34 -16.81 -3.33 5.79
N LEU A 35 -16.43 -3.30 4.52
CA LEU A 35 -15.60 -2.23 3.97
C LEU A 35 -16.38 -0.91 3.91
N ASN A 36 -17.64 -0.99 3.50
CA ASN A 36 -18.57 0.15 3.44
C ASN A 36 -19.82 -0.12 4.24
N ASP A 37 -20.33 0.91 4.92
CA ASP A 37 -21.62 0.92 5.59
C ASP A 37 -22.26 2.30 5.37
N PRO A 38 -23.37 2.39 4.59
CA PRO A 38 -24.11 1.30 3.93
C PRO A 38 -23.30 0.65 2.77
N PRO A 39 -23.64 -0.61 2.38
CA PRO A 39 -23.01 -1.27 1.25
C PRO A 39 -23.20 -0.51 -0.06
N THR A 40 -22.16 -0.43 -0.87
CA THR A 40 -22.19 0.23 -2.18
C THR A 40 -22.63 -0.70 -3.31
N GLY A 41 -22.33 -2.00 -3.18
CA GLY A 41 -22.52 -2.99 -4.24
C GLY A 41 -21.61 -2.79 -5.47
N LEU A 42 -20.66 -1.85 -5.41
CA LEU A 42 -19.72 -1.57 -6.50
C LEU A 42 -18.59 -2.61 -6.54
N HIS A 43 -18.09 -2.88 -7.76
CA HIS A 43 -16.90 -3.71 -7.98
C HIS A 43 -16.00 -3.04 -9.02
N LEU A 44 -15.06 -2.25 -8.54
CA LEU A 44 -14.16 -1.42 -9.34
C LEU A 44 -12.77 -2.08 -9.42
N SER A 45 -12.67 -3.20 -10.17
CA SER A 45 -11.46 -4.01 -10.23
C SER A 45 -10.20 -3.18 -10.44
N GLY A 46 -9.18 -3.43 -9.62
CA GLY A 46 -7.92 -2.70 -9.62
C GLY A 46 -7.93 -1.40 -8.82
N LYS A 47 -9.08 -0.90 -8.36
CA LYS A 47 -9.12 0.27 -7.46
C LYS A 47 -8.44 -0.06 -6.14
N LEU A 48 -7.65 0.88 -5.61
CA LEU A 48 -7.23 0.86 -4.21
C LEU A 48 -8.48 1.00 -3.32
N VAL A 49 -8.77 -0.03 -2.53
CA VAL A 49 -9.99 -0.08 -1.70
C VAL A 49 -9.70 -0.14 -0.21
N TRP A 50 -8.46 -0.49 0.17
CA TRP A 50 -8.03 -0.59 1.56
C TRP A 50 -6.51 -0.52 1.66
N ALA A 51 -6.00 -0.19 2.85
CA ALA A 51 -4.58 -0.28 3.16
C ALA A 51 -4.36 -0.82 4.57
N ASP A 52 -3.41 -1.75 4.74
CA ASP A 52 -2.98 -2.23 6.06
C ASP A 52 -1.55 -1.82 6.35
N LEU A 53 -1.32 -1.21 7.51
CA LEU A 53 0.03 -1.00 8.04
C LEU A 53 0.44 -2.22 8.87
N ALA A 54 1.43 -2.96 8.39
CA ALA A 54 2.10 -3.99 9.18
C ALA A 54 3.28 -3.35 9.93
N THR A 55 3.18 -3.21 11.26
CA THR A 55 4.18 -2.52 12.10
C THR A 55 4.50 -3.30 13.39
N PRO A 56 5.75 -3.26 13.87
CA PRO A 56 6.09 -3.82 15.19
C PRO A 56 5.54 -2.97 16.35
N ASP A 57 5.26 -1.67 16.12
CA ASP A 57 4.74 -0.75 17.13
C ASP A 57 3.45 -0.03 16.64
N PRO A 58 2.28 -0.69 16.78
CA PRO A 58 1.00 -0.09 16.43
C PRO A 58 0.68 1.18 17.22
N ASP A 59 1.15 1.30 18.46
CA ASP A 59 0.84 2.46 19.31
C ASP A 59 1.60 3.71 18.85
N ALA A 60 2.87 3.55 18.46
CA ALA A 60 3.63 4.64 17.84
C ALA A 60 3.00 5.06 16.50
N ALA A 61 2.59 4.09 15.68
CA ALA A 61 1.92 4.37 14.41
C ALA A 61 0.59 5.14 14.62
N ARG A 62 -0.25 4.71 15.56
CA ARG A 62 -1.51 5.39 15.88
C ARG A 62 -1.31 6.83 16.32
N ARG A 63 -0.31 7.10 17.17
CA ARG A 63 0.03 8.48 17.56
C ARG A 63 0.47 9.29 16.34
N PHE A 64 1.40 8.76 15.56
CA PHE A 64 1.94 9.45 14.39
C PHE A 64 0.87 9.81 13.38
N TYR A 65 0.09 8.85 12.90
CA TYR A 65 -0.94 9.09 11.90
C TYR A 65 -2.13 9.88 12.45
N GLY A 66 -2.47 9.71 13.73
CA GLY A 66 -3.50 10.49 14.41
C GLY A 66 -3.14 11.97 14.48
N GLU A 67 -1.92 12.30 14.87
CA GLU A 67 -1.48 13.69 14.98
C GLU A 67 -1.15 14.32 13.62
N LEU A 68 -0.69 13.51 12.64
CA LEU A 68 -0.32 14.01 11.32
C LEU A 68 -1.53 14.25 10.41
N PHE A 69 -2.48 13.29 10.38
CA PHE A 69 -3.60 13.29 9.43
C PHE A 69 -4.98 13.44 10.09
N GLY A 70 -5.04 13.53 11.42
CA GLY A 70 -6.30 13.60 12.14
C GLY A 70 -7.03 12.25 12.25
N TRP A 71 -6.36 11.13 11.99
CA TRP A 71 -7.00 9.82 12.07
C TRP A 71 -7.38 9.46 13.50
N THR A 72 -8.56 8.92 13.66
CA THR A 72 -9.02 8.30 14.91
C THR A 72 -8.95 6.78 14.82
N PHE A 73 -8.94 6.09 15.97
CA PHE A 73 -8.71 4.65 15.95
C PHE A 73 -9.68 3.90 16.85
N THR A 74 -10.23 2.81 16.33
CA THR A 74 -10.96 1.80 17.11
C THR A 74 -10.22 0.47 17.05
N SER A 75 -10.35 -0.34 18.11
CA SER A 75 -9.70 -1.65 18.18
C SER A 75 -10.73 -2.75 17.91
N VAL A 76 -10.35 -3.73 17.06
CA VAL A 76 -11.12 -4.93 16.80
C VAL A 76 -10.34 -6.14 17.32
N GLY A 77 -11.00 -7.00 18.11
CA GLY A 77 -10.34 -8.06 18.86
C GLY A 77 -9.73 -7.56 20.18
N SER A 78 -8.95 -8.38 20.84
CA SER A 78 -8.40 -8.11 22.16
C SER A 78 -6.91 -8.48 22.28
N GLY A 79 -6.26 -7.91 23.31
CA GLY A 79 -4.87 -8.21 23.66
C GLY A 79 -3.85 -7.54 22.75
N LYS A 80 -2.61 -8.05 22.82
CA LYS A 80 -1.45 -7.49 22.09
C LYS A 80 -1.55 -7.56 20.56
N GLN A 81 -2.52 -8.30 20.08
CA GLN A 81 -2.73 -8.55 18.65
C GLN A 81 -4.01 -7.88 18.14
N ALA A 82 -4.63 -6.98 18.90
CA ALA A 82 -5.79 -6.24 18.43
C ALA A 82 -5.47 -5.53 17.11
N TYR A 83 -6.38 -5.68 16.14
CA TYR A 83 -6.34 -4.93 14.89
C TYR A 83 -6.90 -3.54 15.14
N ALA A 84 -6.20 -2.49 14.75
CA ALA A 84 -6.72 -1.14 14.87
C ALA A 84 -7.27 -0.68 13.52
N LEU A 85 -8.52 -0.21 13.52
CA LEU A 85 -9.12 0.49 12.39
C LEU A 85 -8.84 1.98 12.51
N ALA A 86 -8.29 2.56 11.47
CA ALA A 86 -8.14 4.01 11.31
C ALA A 86 -9.39 4.58 10.63
N HIS A 87 -9.87 5.70 11.16
CA HIS A 87 -11.06 6.37 10.66
C HIS A 87 -10.76 7.85 10.41
N ILE A 88 -11.41 8.42 9.40
CA ILE A 88 -11.56 9.85 9.19
C ILE A 88 -13.05 10.15 9.03
N ASP A 89 -13.57 11.14 9.73
CA ASP A 89 -15.00 11.51 9.74
C ASP A 89 -15.95 10.32 9.93
N GLY A 90 -15.51 9.34 10.72
CA GLY A 90 -16.28 8.13 11.02
C GLY A 90 -16.15 7.00 9.99
N ALA A 91 -15.63 7.25 8.79
CA ALA A 91 -15.38 6.24 7.78
C ALA A 91 -14.06 5.50 8.05
N ALA A 92 -14.06 4.17 8.00
CA ALA A 92 -12.85 3.37 8.14
C ALA A 92 -12.05 3.41 6.83
N ILE A 93 -10.77 3.79 6.90
CA ILE A 93 -9.91 4.02 5.73
C ILE A 93 -8.67 3.13 5.69
N ALA A 94 -8.25 2.58 6.83
CA ALA A 94 -7.06 1.75 6.91
C ALA A 94 -7.09 0.82 8.13
N GLY A 95 -6.21 -0.16 8.12
CA GLY A 95 -5.93 -1.01 9.25
C GLY A 95 -4.49 -0.89 9.75
N ILE A 96 -4.29 -1.16 11.04
CA ILE A 96 -2.95 -1.31 11.62
C ILE A 96 -2.87 -2.67 12.28
N VAL A 97 -1.94 -3.50 11.84
CA VAL A 97 -1.71 -4.84 12.37
C VAL A 97 -0.32 -4.95 13.00
N ARG A 98 -0.27 -5.56 14.18
CA ARG A 98 1.01 -5.84 14.83
C ARG A 98 1.75 -6.93 14.08
N ARG A 99 2.94 -6.61 13.67
CA ARG A 99 3.88 -7.55 13.09
C ARG A 99 4.77 -8.12 14.21
N THR A 100 4.79 -9.45 14.35
CA THR A 100 5.66 -10.14 15.32
C THR A 100 6.89 -10.66 14.60
N ASP A 101 8.00 -9.95 14.69
CA ASP A 101 9.27 -10.42 14.14
C ASP A 101 10.05 -11.26 15.14
N ARG A 102 10.46 -12.44 14.72
CA ARG A 102 11.45 -13.25 15.43
C ARG A 102 12.89 -12.84 15.13
N ALA A 103 13.12 -12.05 14.09
CA ALA A 103 14.44 -11.55 13.69
C ALA A 103 14.58 -10.07 14.08
N LYS A 104 15.37 -9.80 15.11
CA LYS A 104 15.54 -8.49 15.77
C LYS A 104 16.14 -7.36 14.92
N GLU A 105 16.46 -7.52 13.64
CA GLU A 105 17.38 -6.55 13.03
C GLU A 105 16.89 -5.75 11.82
N ARG A 106 15.72 -5.96 11.22
CA ARG A 106 15.26 -5.16 10.06
C ARG A 106 13.74 -5.11 9.87
N SER A 107 12.98 -5.09 10.92
CA SER A 107 11.53 -5.03 10.86
C SER A 107 11.08 -3.58 10.64
N ARG A 108 11.07 -3.14 9.38
CA ARG A 108 10.46 -1.86 9.03
C ARG A 108 8.96 -2.03 8.91
N SER A 109 8.21 -1.05 9.37
CA SER A 109 6.79 -0.93 9.06
C SER A 109 6.59 -0.83 7.55
N ARG A 110 5.44 -1.32 7.05
CA ARG A 110 5.10 -1.28 5.63
C ARG A 110 3.60 -1.12 5.45
N TRP A 111 3.20 -0.25 4.57
CA TRP A 111 1.85 -0.19 4.04
C TRP A 111 1.65 -1.26 2.97
N ILE A 112 0.52 -1.93 2.99
CA ILE A 112 0.10 -2.94 2.03
C ILE A 112 -1.20 -2.45 1.41
N PRO A 113 -1.21 -1.99 0.15
CA PRO A 113 -2.44 -1.64 -0.55
C PRO A 113 -3.26 -2.88 -0.87
N PHE A 114 -4.57 -2.81 -0.76
CA PHE A 114 -5.49 -3.82 -1.26
C PHE A 114 -6.21 -3.28 -2.49
N LEU A 115 -6.07 -4.02 -3.58
CA LEU A 115 -6.72 -3.75 -4.85
C LEU A 115 -8.00 -4.58 -4.95
N SER A 116 -9.07 -3.97 -5.43
CA SER A 116 -10.32 -4.67 -5.70
C SER A 116 -10.14 -5.78 -6.72
N ALA A 117 -10.66 -6.96 -6.43
CA ALA A 117 -10.62 -8.14 -7.29
C ALA A 117 -11.90 -8.96 -7.11
N ARG A 118 -12.62 -9.26 -8.22
CA ARG A 118 -13.89 -10.01 -8.17
C ARG A 118 -13.73 -11.50 -7.83
N ASP A 119 -12.57 -12.07 -8.09
CA ASP A 119 -12.25 -13.48 -7.81
C ASP A 119 -10.81 -13.53 -7.26
N VAL A 120 -10.71 -13.41 -5.94
CA VAL A 120 -9.40 -13.40 -5.27
C VAL A 120 -8.66 -14.73 -5.48
N PRO A 121 -9.28 -15.93 -5.40
CA PRO A 121 -8.61 -17.18 -5.74
C PRO A 121 -8.09 -17.23 -7.19
N ALA A 122 -8.83 -16.70 -8.16
CA ALA A 122 -8.34 -16.63 -9.54
C ALA A 122 -7.19 -15.64 -9.70
N THR A 123 -7.26 -14.49 -9.02
CA THR A 123 -6.18 -13.49 -8.97
C THR A 123 -4.91 -14.10 -8.36
N GLU A 124 -5.01 -14.83 -7.26
CA GLU A 124 -3.89 -15.53 -6.62
C GLU A 124 -3.21 -16.52 -7.59
N ARG A 125 -4.01 -17.32 -8.31
CA ARG A 125 -3.50 -18.25 -9.33
C ARG A 125 -2.84 -17.49 -10.49
N ALA A 126 -3.41 -16.37 -10.93
CA ALA A 126 -2.85 -15.55 -12.00
C ALA A 126 -1.51 -14.92 -11.59
N VAL A 127 -1.40 -14.38 -10.39
CA VAL A 127 -0.15 -13.87 -9.80
C VAL A 127 0.94 -14.94 -9.82
N THR A 128 0.64 -16.14 -9.36
CA THR A 128 1.62 -17.25 -9.33
C THR A 128 2.06 -17.64 -10.74
N ARG A 129 1.14 -17.73 -11.71
CA ARG A 129 1.47 -18.02 -13.11
C ARG A 129 2.32 -16.93 -13.75
N ALA A 130 2.14 -15.66 -13.34
CA ALA A 130 2.91 -14.52 -13.84
C ALA A 130 4.25 -14.31 -13.11
N GLY A 131 4.70 -15.26 -12.30
CA GLY A 131 6.00 -15.23 -11.62
C GLY A 131 5.98 -14.51 -10.26
N GLY A 132 4.81 -14.09 -9.78
CA GLY A 132 4.62 -13.58 -8.43
C GLY A 132 4.47 -14.69 -7.40
N LYS A 133 4.06 -14.33 -6.19
CA LYS A 133 3.91 -15.26 -5.05
C LYS A 133 2.63 -14.99 -4.28
N SER A 134 2.00 -16.05 -3.78
CA SER A 134 1.03 -15.97 -2.70
C SER A 134 1.80 -15.96 -1.37
N LEU A 135 1.67 -14.86 -0.63
CA LEU A 135 2.25 -14.70 0.71
C LEU A 135 1.26 -15.16 1.76
N ILE A 136 -0.01 -14.90 1.51
CA ILE A 136 -1.15 -15.30 2.29
C ILE A 136 -2.23 -15.74 1.34
N ALA A 137 -2.54 -17.03 1.39
CA ALA A 137 -3.55 -17.63 0.54
C ALA A 137 -4.92 -16.97 0.72
N SER A 138 -5.71 -16.98 -0.34
CA SER A 138 -7.07 -16.47 -0.34
C SER A 138 -7.92 -17.11 0.74
N ARG A 139 -8.66 -16.27 1.47
CA ARG A 139 -9.56 -16.70 2.54
C ARG A 139 -10.69 -15.71 2.74
N ASN A 140 -11.81 -16.21 3.23
CA ASN A 140 -12.95 -15.39 3.60
C ASN A 140 -12.77 -14.85 5.03
N ILE A 141 -13.04 -13.55 5.20
CA ILE A 141 -13.12 -12.84 6.47
C ILE A 141 -14.55 -12.32 6.61
N ALA A 142 -15.39 -13.11 7.23
CA ALA A 142 -16.80 -12.80 7.56
C ALA A 142 -17.41 -11.57 6.83
N ALA A 143 -17.67 -10.47 7.53
CA ALA A 143 -18.28 -9.29 6.95
C ALA A 143 -17.37 -8.49 5.98
N ARG A 144 -16.06 -8.74 5.98
CA ARG A 144 -15.10 -8.02 5.11
C ARG A 144 -15.10 -8.55 3.67
N GLY A 145 -15.16 -9.87 3.49
CA GLY A 145 -15.08 -10.52 2.19
C GLY A 145 -13.88 -11.44 2.02
N THR A 146 -13.55 -11.80 0.78
CA THR A 146 -12.41 -12.67 0.48
C THR A 146 -11.18 -11.82 0.20
N LEU A 147 -10.06 -12.15 0.84
CA LEU A 147 -8.80 -11.46 0.62
C LEU A 147 -7.62 -12.42 0.51
N ALA A 148 -6.55 -11.95 -0.14
CA ALA A 148 -5.23 -12.57 -0.18
C ALA A 148 -4.15 -11.50 -0.05
N VAL A 149 -2.94 -11.86 0.41
CA VAL A 149 -1.75 -11.00 0.32
C VAL A 149 -0.76 -11.67 -0.63
N LEU A 150 -0.30 -10.91 -1.59
CA LEU A 150 0.42 -11.37 -2.76
C LEU A 150 1.71 -10.54 -2.91
N ALA A 151 2.65 -11.05 -3.68
CA ALA A 151 3.79 -10.28 -4.18
C ALA A 151 3.84 -10.42 -5.69
N ASP A 152 4.14 -9.33 -6.38
CA ASP A 152 4.36 -9.39 -7.83
C ASP A 152 5.68 -10.08 -8.19
N SER A 153 6.01 -10.10 -9.47
CA SER A 153 7.22 -10.77 -9.99
C SER A 153 8.52 -10.10 -9.54
N GLU A 154 8.49 -8.85 -9.10
CA GLU A 154 9.63 -8.11 -8.55
C GLU A 154 9.66 -8.13 -7.01
N GLY A 155 8.61 -8.60 -6.36
CA GLY A 155 8.48 -8.74 -4.91
C GLY A 155 7.72 -7.60 -4.24
N ALA A 156 7.12 -6.68 -4.99
CA ALA A 156 6.24 -5.65 -4.41
C ALA A 156 4.99 -6.31 -3.83
N VAL A 157 4.68 -6.00 -2.57
CA VAL A 157 3.60 -6.63 -1.82
C VAL A 157 2.31 -5.85 -1.97
N PHE A 158 1.23 -6.55 -2.27
CA PHE A 158 -0.12 -6.01 -2.34
C PHE A 158 -1.16 -7.03 -1.88
N GLY A 159 -2.35 -6.56 -1.55
CA GLY A 159 -3.52 -7.39 -1.28
C GLY A 159 -4.47 -7.40 -2.46
N ALA A 160 -5.25 -8.47 -2.57
CA ALA A 160 -6.45 -8.54 -3.39
C ALA A 160 -7.65 -8.68 -2.44
N LEU A 161 -8.73 -7.94 -2.69
CA LEU A 161 -9.94 -7.97 -1.86
C LEU A 161 -11.19 -7.98 -2.75
N ASP A 162 -12.06 -8.96 -2.49
CA ASP A 162 -13.44 -9.00 -2.95
C ASP A 162 -14.35 -8.69 -1.75
N SER A 163 -14.78 -7.44 -1.65
CA SER A 163 -15.55 -6.97 -0.49
C SER A 163 -17.02 -7.41 -0.56
N THR A 164 -17.55 -7.93 0.54
CA THR A 164 -18.99 -8.27 0.65
C THR A 164 -19.90 -7.06 0.63
N SER A 165 -19.41 -5.88 0.99
CA SER A 165 -20.17 -4.62 0.99
C SER A 165 -19.91 -3.76 -0.26
N GLY A 166 -19.14 -4.28 -1.22
CA GLY A 166 -18.71 -3.55 -2.40
C GLY A 166 -17.51 -2.63 -2.14
N ASP A 167 -17.03 -1.98 -3.20
CA ASP A 167 -15.89 -1.07 -3.17
C ASP A 167 -16.35 0.36 -2.82
N PRO A 168 -15.48 1.20 -2.22
CA PRO A 168 -15.73 2.64 -2.15
C PRO A 168 -15.95 3.24 -3.53
N GLY A 169 -16.89 4.17 -3.66
CA GLY A 169 -17.16 4.88 -4.91
C GLY A 169 -15.96 5.72 -5.39
N ASP A 170 -16.03 6.21 -6.64
CA ASP A 170 -15.06 7.17 -7.14
C ASP A 170 -15.49 8.58 -6.73
N TYR A 171 -14.70 9.22 -5.90
CA TYR A 171 -14.86 10.59 -5.44
C TYR A 171 -13.48 11.22 -5.24
N LEU A 172 -13.42 12.53 -5.16
CA LEU A 172 -12.19 13.21 -4.75
C LEU A 172 -12.00 13.01 -3.24
N PRO A 173 -10.93 12.31 -2.80
CA PRO A 173 -10.70 12.07 -1.38
C PRO A 173 -10.55 13.37 -0.59
N GLU A 174 -11.02 13.40 0.65
CA GLU A 174 -10.81 14.53 1.55
C GLU A 174 -9.36 14.60 2.05
N VAL A 175 -8.99 15.75 2.65
CA VAL A 175 -7.66 15.88 3.29
C VAL A 175 -7.52 14.85 4.41
N GLY A 176 -6.46 14.07 4.36
CA GLY A 176 -6.20 12.95 5.27
C GLY A 176 -6.58 11.58 4.70
N GLU A 177 -7.29 11.50 3.59
CA GLU A 177 -7.62 10.23 2.94
C GLU A 177 -6.57 9.80 1.90
N TRP A 178 -6.62 8.52 1.52
CA TRP A 178 -5.82 7.98 0.43
C TRP A 178 -6.27 8.55 -0.91
N ILE A 179 -5.34 9.18 -1.63
CA ILE A 179 -5.64 9.79 -2.92
C ILE A 179 -5.00 9.05 -4.10
N TRP A 180 -3.87 8.36 -3.88
CA TRP A 180 -3.15 7.73 -4.96
C TRP A 180 -2.34 6.51 -4.51
N ALA A 181 -2.06 5.60 -5.47
CA ALA A 181 -1.13 4.50 -5.31
C ALA A 181 -0.14 4.49 -6.48
N GLN A 182 1.15 4.39 -6.19
CA GLN A 182 2.23 4.32 -7.16
C GLN A 182 3.09 3.10 -6.91
N LEU A 183 3.33 2.30 -7.94
CA LEU A 183 4.29 1.21 -7.90
C LEU A 183 5.66 1.72 -8.34
N LEU A 184 6.67 1.54 -7.52
CA LEU A 184 8.07 1.62 -7.91
C LEU A 184 8.48 0.28 -8.48
N SER A 185 9.01 0.24 -9.71
CA SER A 185 9.37 -0.99 -10.42
C SER A 185 10.72 -0.84 -11.10
N ARG A 186 11.49 -1.91 -11.21
CA ARG A 186 12.73 -1.94 -12.01
C ARG A 186 12.45 -1.96 -13.50
N ASN A 187 11.27 -2.45 -13.90
CA ASN A 187 10.85 -2.51 -15.29
C ASN A 187 9.35 -2.18 -15.41
N ALA A 188 9.05 -0.93 -15.73
CA ALA A 188 7.69 -0.42 -15.79
C ALA A 188 6.81 -1.20 -16.79
N ASP A 189 7.36 -1.63 -17.94
CA ASP A 189 6.60 -2.37 -18.95
C ASP A 189 6.21 -3.77 -18.47
N LYS A 190 7.12 -4.48 -17.82
CA LYS A 190 6.83 -5.80 -17.24
C LYS A 190 5.82 -5.70 -16.11
N ALA A 191 5.97 -4.70 -15.25
CA ALA A 191 5.02 -4.44 -14.19
C ALA A 191 3.64 -4.09 -14.76
N ALA A 192 3.57 -3.21 -15.75
CA ALA A 192 2.31 -2.87 -16.42
C ALA A 192 1.62 -4.09 -17.05
N ALA A 193 2.37 -4.95 -17.74
CA ALA A 193 1.82 -6.18 -18.31
C ALA A 193 1.31 -7.14 -17.20
N PHE A 194 2.05 -7.25 -16.08
CA PHE A 194 1.65 -8.06 -14.94
C PHE A 194 0.30 -7.59 -14.37
N TYR A 195 0.18 -6.31 -14.02
CA TYR A 195 -1.03 -5.76 -13.41
C TYR A 195 -2.19 -5.61 -14.43
N ALA A 196 -1.90 -5.38 -15.70
CA ALA A 196 -2.92 -5.43 -16.76
C ALA A 196 -3.57 -6.82 -16.84
N GLY A 197 -2.77 -7.88 -16.76
CA GLY A 197 -3.27 -9.26 -16.73
C GLY A 197 -4.11 -9.61 -15.50
N LEU A 198 -3.90 -8.93 -14.36
CA LEU A 198 -4.64 -9.18 -13.13
C LEU A 198 -5.94 -8.39 -13.01
N ALA A 199 -5.87 -7.10 -13.32
CA ALA A 199 -6.96 -6.17 -13.04
C ALA A 199 -7.58 -5.58 -14.33
N GLY A 200 -7.06 -5.95 -15.50
CA GLY A 200 -7.55 -5.43 -16.78
C GLY A 200 -7.23 -3.96 -17.00
N TYR A 201 -6.13 -3.50 -16.46
CA TYR A 201 -5.67 -2.12 -16.70
C TYR A 201 -5.21 -1.92 -18.16
N VAL A 202 -5.41 -0.71 -18.64
CA VAL A 202 -4.83 -0.19 -19.88
C VAL A 202 -3.70 0.77 -19.47
N PRO A 203 -2.42 0.41 -19.71
CA PRO A 203 -1.31 1.31 -19.44
C PRO A 203 -1.29 2.47 -20.43
N VAL A 204 -1.09 3.69 -19.92
CA VAL A 204 -0.98 4.92 -20.72
C VAL A 204 0.31 5.63 -20.29
N GLU A 205 1.08 6.13 -21.26
CA GLU A 205 2.27 6.94 -20.97
C GLU A 205 1.89 8.16 -20.14
N ALA A 206 2.68 8.41 -19.10
CA ALA A 206 2.55 9.58 -18.25
C ALA A 206 3.83 10.40 -18.27
N GLU A 207 3.70 11.71 -18.21
CA GLU A 207 4.86 12.57 -18.01
C GLU A 207 5.51 12.26 -16.66
N SER A 208 6.84 12.24 -16.63
CA SER A 208 7.63 12.02 -15.44
C SER A 208 8.65 13.14 -15.25
N ALA A 209 8.53 13.86 -14.15
CA ALA A 209 9.51 14.86 -13.75
C ALA A 209 10.89 14.24 -13.44
N ALA A 210 10.97 12.94 -13.17
CA ALA A 210 12.19 12.23 -12.80
C ALA A 210 12.99 11.72 -14.00
N ALA A 211 12.66 12.07 -15.25
CA ALA A 211 13.25 11.52 -16.48
C ALA A 211 13.24 9.97 -16.52
N SER A 212 12.36 9.35 -15.76
CA SER A 212 12.16 7.90 -15.71
C SER A 212 10.83 7.54 -16.37
N ARG A 213 10.75 6.33 -16.91
CA ARG A 213 9.51 5.84 -17.51
C ARG A 213 8.39 5.81 -16.46
N SER A 214 7.27 6.45 -16.80
CA SER A 214 6.08 6.50 -15.97
C SER A 214 4.86 6.09 -16.77
N LEU A 215 4.00 5.26 -16.17
CA LEU A 215 2.77 4.78 -16.78
C LEU A 215 1.61 5.01 -15.83
N LEU A 216 0.49 5.48 -16.34
CA LEU A 216 -0.80 5.41 -15.66
C LEU A 216 -1.44 4.05 -15.95
N LEU A 217 -1.98 3.42 -14.94
CA LEU A 217 -2.82 2.24 -15.03
C LEU A 217 -4.27 2.70 -15.03
N THR A 218 -4.89 2.73 -16.21
CA THR A 218 -6.27 3.18 -16.36
C THR A 218 -7.23 2.00 -16.50
N ARG A 219 -8.47 2.16 -16.03
CA ARG A 219 -9.54 1.19 -16.25
C ARG A 219 -10.89 1.91 -16.26
N ASP A 220 -11.73 1.54 -17.23
CA ASP A 220 -13.09 2.10 -17.40
C ASP A 220 -13.10 3.64 -17.42
N GLY A 221 -12.07 4.26 -18.02
CA GLY A 221 -11.91 5.71 -18.14
C GLY A 221 -11.28 6.39 -16.93
N TYR A 222 -10.99 5.66 -15.84
CA TYR A 222 -10.38 6.22 -14.62
C TYR A 222 -8.92 5.81 -14.50
N ALA A 223 -8.06 6.74 -14.06
CA ALA A 223 -6.73 6.41 -13.58
C ALA A 223 -6.84 5.75 -12.19
N ARG A 224 -6.28 4.55 -12.05
CA ARG A 224 -6.39 3.75 -10.82
C ARG A 224 -5.10 3.74 -10.01
N ALA A 225 -3.96 3.82 -10.68
CA ALA A 225 -2.63 3.83 -10.08
C ALA A 225 -1.61 4.33 -11.11
N SER A 226 -0.36 4.47 -10.68
CA SER A 226 0.76 4.70 -11.59
C SER A 226 1.89 3.70 -11.34
N ILE A 227 2.74 3.54 -12.35
CA ILE A 227 4.02 2.85 -12.24
C ILE A 227 5.11 3.85 -12.55
N LEU A 228 6.09 3.96 -11.67
CA LEU A 228 7.30 4.72 -11.89
C LEU A 228 8.48 3.76 -11.94
N GLN A 229 9.22 3.77 -13.04
CA GLN A 229 10.46 3.00 -13.13
C GLN A 229 11.50 3.63 -12.20
N ILE A 230 12.11 2.81 -11.34
CA ILE A 230 13.19 3.24 -10.45
C ILE A 230 14.30 3.85 -11.32
N PRO A 231 14.71 5.10 -11.06
CA PRO A 231 15.73 5.76 -11.85
C PRO A 231 17.06 5.00 -11.79
N PRO A 232 17.87 5.03 -12.86
CA PRO A 232 19.22 4.49 -12.82
C PRO A 232 20.05 5.10 -11.67
N GLY A 233 20.85 4.29 -11.00
CA GLY A 233 21.67 4.72 -9.86
C GLY A 233 20.95 4.68 -8.50
N HIS A 234 19.68 4.23 -8.46
CA HIS A 234 18.91 4.03 -7.23
C HIS A 234 18.59 2.55 -7.00
N ASP A 235 19.55 1.68 -7.24
CA ASP A 235 19.38 0.22 -7.08
C ASP A 235 19.08 -0.21 -5.65
N GLU A 236 19.34 0.64 -4.67
CA GLU A 236 18.99 0.47 -3.26
C GLU A 236 17.48 0.54 -2.99
N LEU A 237 16.72 1.20 -3.86
CA LEU A 237 15.25 1.26 -3.73
C LEU A 237 14.65 -0.09 -4.14
N PRO A 238 13.90 -0.76 -3.25
CA PRO A 238 13.19 -1.97 -3.63
C PRO A 238 11.96 -1.63 -4.48
N PRO A 239 11.55 -2.52 -5.40
CA PRO A 239 10.19 -2.47 -5.94
C PRO A 239 9.18 -2.54 -4.80
N ASP A 240 8.28 -1.56 -4.74
CA ASP A 240 7.26 -1.50 -3.69
C ASP A 240 6.12 -0.56 -4.08
N TRP A 241 4.97 -0.72 -3.42
CA TRP A 241 3.86 0.20 -3.52
C TRP A 241 4.02 1.37 -2.56
N LEU A 242 3.90 2.59 -3.08
CA LEU A 242 3.84 3.82 -2.32
C LEU A 242 2.42 4.37 -2.38
N LEU A 243 1.80 4.52 -1.21
CA LEU A 243 0.47 5.10 -1.07
C LEU A 243 0.60 6.59 -0.70
N TYR A 244 -0.27 7.40 -1.27
CA TYR A 244 -0.30 8.84 -1.05
C TYR A 244 -1.54 9.25 -0.28
N VAL A 245 -1.36 10.08 0.73
CA VAL A 245 -2.42 10.75 1.47
C VAL A 245 -2.58 12.17 0.93
N ARG A 246 -3.83 12.60 0.69
CA ARG A 246 -4.11 13.99 0.38
C ARG A 246 -3.84 14.88 1.57
N VAL A 247 -3.09 15.96 1.35
CA VAL A 247 -2.79 16.97 2.37
C VAL A 247 -3.12 18.37 1.85
N ALA A 248 -3.46 19.28 2.74
CA ALA A 248 -3.72 20.67 2.38
C ALA A 248 -2.42 21.45 2.06
N ASP A 249 -1.28 21.05 2.65
CA ASP A 249 0.01 21.72 2.50
C ASP A 249 1.12 20.69 2.74
N VAL A 250 1.82 20.34 1.67
CA VAL A 250 2.89 19.32 1.70
C VAL A 250 4.05 19.73 2.60
N SER A 251 4.42 21.01 2.59
CA SER A 251 5.55 21.50 3.38
C SER A 251 5.25 21.45 4.88
N LYS A 252 4.04 21.87 5.27
CA LYS A 252 3.60 21.80 6.68
C LYS A 252 3.45 20.35 7.14
N ALA A 253 2.88 19.48 6.31
CA ALA A 253 2.72 18.06 6.63
C ALA A 253 4.10 17.38 6.79
N SER A 254 5.07 17.68 5.91
CA SER A 254 6.43 17.17 6.01
C SER A 254 7.11 17.61 7.30
N ALA A 255 7.05 18.90 7.63
CA ALA A 255 7.61 19.44 8.88
C ALA A 255 6.93 18.85 10.13
N SER A 256 5.62 18.58 10.06
CA SER A 256 4.90 17.91 11.14
C SER A 256 5.34 16.47 11.31
N ALA A 257 5.54 15.74 10.21
CA ALA A 257 6.03 14.36 10.25
C ALA A 257 7.38 14.26 10.97
N GLU A 258 8.32 15.19 10.71
CA GLU A 258 9.62 15.20 11.41
C GLU A 258 9.48 15.48 12.90
N ARG A 259 8.61 16.44 13.29
CA ARG A 259 8.35 16.72 14.72
C ARG A 259 7.75 15.52 15.47
N LEU A 260 6.99 14.67 14.74
CA LEU A 260 6.36 13.47 15.27
C LEU A 260 7.28 12.23 15.25
N GLY A 261 8.57 12.40 14.93
CA GLY A 261 9.56 11.32 14.91
C GLY A 261 9.64 10.54 13.60
N GLY A 262 8.96 10.98 12.56
CA GLY A 262 9.14 10.50 11.19
C GLY A 262 10.37 11.12 10.52
N ARG A 263 10.53 10.87 9.22
CA ARG A 263 11.62 11.43 8.41
C ARG A 263 11.10 11.84 7.04
N VAL A 264 11.63 12.92 6.48
CA VAL A 264 11.42 13.26 5.07
C VAL A 264 12.39 12.42 4.23
N LEU A 265 11.84 11.60 3.32
CA LEU A 265 12.59 10.77 2.37
C LEU A 265 12.81 11.50 1.05
N LEU A 266 11.80 12.24 0.60
CA LEU A 266 11.82 13.11 -0.57
C LEU A 266 11.12 14.41 -0.22
N ALA A 267 11.85 15.49 -0.16
CA ALA A 267 11.28 16.81 0.10
C ALA A 267 10.51 17.33 -1.12
N ALA A 268 9.50 18.16 -0.88
CA ALA A 268 8.80 18.87 -1.93
C ALA A 268 9.78 19.73 -2.73
N GLN A 269 9.75 19.62 -4.06
CA GLN A 269 10.63 20.33 -4.97
C GLN A 269 9.82 20.90 -6.14
N PRO A 270 10.04 22.16 -6.54
CA PRO A 270 9.29 22.75 -7.66
C PRO A 270 9.36 21.94 -8.96
N ALA A 271 10.47 21.22 -9.18
CA ALA A 271 10.65 20.35 -10.34
C ALA A 271 9.80 19.06 -10.30
N LEU A 272 9.24 18.70 -9.14
CA LEU A 272 8.41 17.52 -8.96
C LEU A 272 6.96 17.96 -8.67
N TYR A 273 6.11 17.86 -9.68
CA TYR A 273 4.68 18.23 -9.56
C TYR A 273 4.49 19.61 -8.89
N GLU A 274 5.28 20.61 -9.30
CA GLU A 274 5.22 21.99 -8.79
C GLU A 274 5.39 22.10 -7.25
N GLY A 275 6.11 21.16 -6.63
CA GLY A 275 6.30 21.11 -5.18
C GLY A 275 5.13 20.53 -4.41
N ARG A 276 4.14 19.92 -5.08
CA ARG A 276 2.92 19.38 -4.46
C ARG A 276 3.08 17.95 -3.94
N VAL A 277 4.26 17.36 -4.06
CA VAL A 277 4.54 15.98 -3.66
C VAL A 277 5.74 15.93 -2.73
N ALA A 278 5.63 15.15 -1.67
CA ALA A 278 6.74 14.73 -0.82
C ALA A 278 6.57 13.26 -0.43
N VAL A 279 7.64 12.64 0.03
CA VAL A 279 7.59 11.29 0.62
C VAL A 279 8.20 11.35 2.01
N ILE A 280 7.48 10.85 2.99
CA ILE A 280 7.92 10.72 4.37
C ILE A 280 8.01 9.24 4.75
N ALA A 281 8.71 8.95 5.84
CA ALA A 281 8.61 7.68 6.55
C ALA A 281 8.03 7.91 7.95
N ASP A 282 7.17 7.03 8.40
CA ASP A 282 6.71 7.00 9.79
C ASP A 282 7.85 6.61 10.74
N PRO A 283 7.68 6.68 12.08
CA PRO A 283 8.72 6.28 13.04
C PRO A 283 9.15 4.81 12.90
N GLY A 284 8.29 3.94 12.37
CA GLY A 284 8.59 2.54 12.06
C GLY A 284 9.28 2.33 10.73
N GLY A 285 9.42 3.38 9.92
CA GLY A 285 10.08 3.38 8.62
C GLY A 285 9.18 3.03 7.43
N ALA A 286 7.84 3.02 7.58
CA ALA A 286 6.92 2.87 6.45
C ALA A 286 6.90 4.15 5.61
N PRO A 287 7.18 4.07 4.30
CA PRO A 287 7.06 5.22 3.41
C PRO A 287 5.59 5.56 3.16
N VAL A 288 5.28 6.86 3.12
CA VAL A 288 3.99 7.44 2.74
C VAL A 288 4.24 8.66 1.87
N GLY A 289 3.57 8.72 0.72
CA GLY A 289 3.51 9.91 -0.11
C GLY A 289 2.54 10.93 0.46
N LEU A 290 2.89 12.19 0.35
CA LEU A 290 2.04 13.34 0.61
C LEU A 290 1.73 13.99 -0.73
N LEU A 291 0.45 14.21 -1.02
CA LEU A 291 0.03 14.86 -2.25
C LEU A 291 -0.92 16.02 -1.92
N GLN A 292 -0.50 17.21 -2.28
CA GLN A 292 -1.37 18.39 -2.27
C GLN A 292 -2.14 18.43 -3.58
N TRP A 293 -3.46 18.26 -3.48
CA TRP A 293 -4.35 18.28 -4.62
C TRP A 293 -5.50 19.22 -4.36
N ASP A 294 -5.55 20.30 -5.10
CA ASP A 294 -6.65 21.25 -5.03
C ASP A 294 -7.83 20.69 -5.85
N ALA A 295 -9.04 20.82 -5.35
CA ALA A 295 -10.22 20.57 -6.16
C ALA A 295 -10.17 21.52 -7.37
N ILE A 296 -10.36 21.00 -8.56
CA ILE A 296 -10.58 21.84 -9.72
C ILE A 296 -11.91 22.55 -9.45
N GLU A 297 -11.89 23.87 -9.20
CA GLU A 297 -13.11 24.65 -9.25
C GLU A 297 -13.61 24.55 -10.69
N GLU A 298 -14.71 23.81 -10.90
CA GLU A 298 -15.44 23.86 -12.15
C GLU A 298 -15.94 25.29 -12.28
N ASP A 299 -15.38 26.06 -13.22
CA ASP A 299 -15.91 27.35 -13.61
C ASP A 299 -17.40 27.15 -13.96
N LYS A 300 -18.28 27.70 -13.13
CA LYS A 300 -19.73 27.69 -13.29
C LYS A 300 -20.18 28.60 -14.43
#